data_3c92070e44c0b6c05cff44b09c89184d
#
_entry.id   3c92070e44c0b6c05cff44b09c89184d
#
_cell.length_a   1.000
_cell.length_b   1.000
_cell.length_c   1.000
_cell.angle_alpha   90.00
_cell.angle_beta   90.00
_cell.angle_gamma   90.00
#
_symmetry.space_group_name_H-M   'P 1'
#
loop_
_entity.id
_entity.type
_entity.pdbx_description
1 polymer ?
#
loop_
_entity_poly.entity_id
_entity_poly.type
_entity_poly.pdbx_seq_one_letter_code
_entity_poly.pdbx_strand_id
1 'polypeptide(L)'
;MEGEIIVDNKTITRDNESYRRSISYIPESPVLYEELTFEEHINLTAMAYGLDMEETWKKADILLNLFKLKDKKKFFPVHFSKGMKQKVMIICAFLVEPKLYIIDEPFLGLDPIAINDLINLMCDRRDNGASILMSTHILATAEKYCDNFIIIHEGKILANGNLEKLRVEFNMPGATLDEIYISLTTRGQDE
;
A
#
# COMPACT_ATOMS: atom_id res chain seq x y z
N MET A 1 -19.58 -15.98 -1.53
CA MET A 1 -19.11 -14.70 -2.13
C MET A 1 -19.18 -14.87 -3.62
N GLU A 2 -19.90 -14.02 -4.29
CA GLU A 2 -19.96 -13.96 -5.75
C GLU A 2 -19.28 -12.66 -6.18
N GLY A 3 -18.48 -12.72 -7.25
CA GLY A 3 -17.76 -11.58 -7.78
C GLY A 3 -16.51 -12.02 -8.52
N GLU A 4 -16.01 -11.15 -9.38
CA GLU A 4 -14.79 -11.36 -10.15
C GLU A 4 -13.81 -10.22 -9.86
N ILE A 5 -12.52 -10.56 -9.68
CA ILE A 5 -11.44 -9.60 -9.54
C ILE A 5 -10.53 -9.72 -10.75
N ILE A 6 -10.39 -8.62 -11.48
CA ILE A 6 -9.56 -8.55 -12.68
C ILE A 6 -8.41 -7.56 -12.43
N VAL A 7 -7.18 -8.01 -12.62
CA VAL A 7 -5.97 -7.17 -12.57
C VAL A 7 -5.19 -7.38 -13.85
N ASP A 8 -4.85 -6.30 -14.55
CA ASP A 8 -4.11 -6.36 -15.82
C ASP A 8 -4.74 -7.36 -16.84
N ASN A 9 -6.08 -7.29 -17.00
CA ASN A 9 -6.89 -8.20 -17.82
C ASN A 9 -6.80 -9.70 -17.46
N LYS A 10 -6.36 -10.02 -16.24
CA LYS A 10 -6.26 -11.39 -15.72
C LYS A 10 -7.20 -11.57 -14.55
N THR A 11 -7.87 -12.71 -14.48
CA THR A 11 -8.71 -13.07 -13.34
C THR A 11 -7.94 -13.93 -12.33
N ILE A 12 -8.34 -13.87 -11.08
CA ILE A 12 -7.78 -14.72 -10.04
C ILE A 12 -8.20 -16.17 -10.26
N THR A 13 -7.25 -17.02 -10.59
CA THR A 13 -7.40 -18.48 -10.60
C THR A 13 -6.34 -19.10 -9.73
N ARG A 14 -6.56 -20.33 -9.20
CA ARG A 14 -5.62 -20.99 -8.28
C ARG A 14 -4.20 -21.13 -8.84
N ASP A 15 -4.06 -21.26 -10.17
CA ASP A 15 -2.79 -21.56 -10.84
C ASP A 15 -2.23 -20.41 -11.68
N ASN A 16 -2.73 -19.18 -11.48
CA ASN A 16 -2.28 -18.05 -12.28
C ASN A 16 -1.10 -17.32 -11.63
N GLU A 17 0.11 -17.84 -11.88
CA GLU A 17 1.35 -17.21 -11.44
C GLU A 17 1.51 -15.78 -11.98
N SER A 18 1.13 -15.55 -13.23
CA SER A 18 1.22 -14.23 -13.85
C SER A 18 0.27 -13.21 -13.21
N TYR A 19 -0.88 -13.65 -12.67
CA TYR A 19 -1.77 -12.80 -11.88
C TYR A 19 -1.11 -12.41 -10.55
N ARG A 20 -0.52 -13.38 -9.84
CA ARG A 20 0.14 -13.12 -8.55
C ARG A 20 1.31 -12.15 -8.70
N ARG A 21 2.09 -12.28 -9.78
CA ARG A 21 3.20 -11.37 -10.08
C ARG A 21 2.75 -9.95 -10.45
N SER A 22 1.49 -9.76 -10.82
CA SER A 22 0.94 -8.43 -11.12
C SER A 22 0.48 -7.65 -9.89
N ILE A 23 0.55 -8.26 -8.69
CA ILE A 23 0.09 -7.67 -7.43
C ILE A 23 1.22 -7.71 -6.40
N SER A 24 1.37 -6.63 -5.64
CA SER A 24 2.15 -6.61 -4.40
C SER A 24 1.25 -6.18 -3.25
N TYR A 25 1.36 -6.84 -2.10
CA TYR A 25 0.53 -6.58 -0.92
C TYR A 25 1.39 -6.20 0.28
N ILE A 26 1.01 -5.12 0.95
CA ILE A 26 1.59 -4.67 2.21
C ILE A 26 0.48 -4.69 3.25
N PRO A 27 0.46 -5.65 4.20
CA PRO A 27 -0.50 -5.69 5.28
C PRO A 27 -0.21 -4.62 6.35
N GLU A 28 -1.22 -4.27 7.14
CA GLU A 28 -1.12 -3.34 8.27
C GLU A 28 -0.01 -3.73 9.27
N SER A 29 0.05 -5.02 9.60
CA SER A 29 1.06 -5.54 10.53
C SER A 29 2.15 -6.28 9.77
N PRO A 30 3.44 -5.98 10.03
CA PRO A 30 4.54 -6.64 9.36
C PRO A 30 4.54 -8.17 9.53
N VAL A 31 4.51 -8.89 8.40
CA VAL A 31 4.65 -10.33 8.34
C VAL A 31 6.01 -10.67 7.72
N LEU A 32 6.97 -11.05 8.55
CA LEU A 32 8.35 -11.35 8.16
C LEU A 32 8.75 -12.71 8.73
N TYR A 33 9.65 -13.41 8.04
CA TYR A 33 10.23 -14.67 8.52
C TYR A 33 11.28 -14.36 9.58
N GLU A 34 11.11 -14.86 10.78
CA GLU A 34 11.99 -14.57 11.93
C GLU A 34 13.39 -15.14 11.75
N GLU A 35 13.51 -16.23 11.00
CA GLU A 35 14.73 -16.98 10.71
C GLU A 35 15.54 -16.41 9.55
N LEU A 36 15.01 -15.42 8.81
CA LEU A 36 15.69 -14.80 7.68
C LEU A 36 16.22 -13.42 8.07
N THR A 37 17.44 -13.13 7.64
CA THR A 37 17.98 -11.77 7.67
C THR A 37 17.25 -10.86 6.70
N PHE A 38 17.45 -9.55 6.79
CA PHE A 38 16.83 -8.62 5.85
C PHE A 38 17.30 -8.86 4.40
N GLU A 39 18.57 -9.13 4.17
CA GLU A 39 19.07 -9.44 2.80
C GLU A 39 18.45 -10.74 2.26
N GLU A 40 18.19 -11.73 3.10
CA GLU A 40 17.52 -12.96 2.71
C GLU A 40 16.04 -12.72 2.35
N HIS A 41 15.35 -11.76 3.00
CA HIS A 41 13.99 -11.34 2.58
C HIS A 41 14.00 -10.70 1.19
N ILE A 42 15.00 -9.88 0.87
CA ILE A 42 15.17 -9.30 -0.47
C ILE A 42 15.39 -10.41 -1.50
N ASN A 43 16.29 -11.35 -1.20
CA ASN A 43 16.57 -12.50 -2.08
C ASN A 43 15.33 -13.38 -2.27
N LEU A 44 14.62 -13.69 -1.19
CA LEU A 44 13.38 -14.46 -1.23
C LEU A 44 12.32 -13.76 -2.10
N THR A 45 12.17 -12.45 -1.96
CA THR A 45 11.26 -11.66 -2.79
C THR A 45 11.64 -11.76 -4.26
N ALA A 46 12.92 -11.58 -4.58
CA ALA A 46 13.40 -11.70 -5.97
C ALA A 46 13.10 -13.09 -6.55
N MET A 47 13.38 -14.15 -5.80
CA MET A 47 13.10 -15.54 -6.22
C MET A 47 11.60 -15.80 -6.41
N ALA A 48 10.76 -15.37 -5.46
CA ALA A 48 9.31 -15.59 -5.49
C ALA A 48 8.63 -14.91 -6.69
N TYR A 49 9.13 -13.73 -7.07
CA TYR A 49 8.61 -12.98 -8.21
C TYR A 49 9.38 -13.21 -9.51
N GLY A 50 10.44 -14.02 -9.49
CA GLY A 50 11.28 -14.32 -10.66
C GLY A 50 12.01 -13.09 -11.20
N LEU A 51 12.46 -12.21 -10.31
CA LEU A 51 13.21 -11.02 -10.64
C LEU A 51 14.69 -11.36 -10.89
N ASP A 52 15.35 -10.59 -11.75
CA ASP A 52 16.80 -10.68 -11.87
C ASP A 52 17.48 -10.22 -10.59
N MET A 53 18.41 -11.00 -10.08
CA MET A 53 19.02 -10.75 -8.78
C MET A 53 19.91 -9.50 -8.78
N GLU A 54 20.66 -9.26 -9.85
CA GLU A 54 21.57 -8.11 -9.94
C GLU A 54 20.78 -6.81 -10.02
N GLU A 55 19.74 -6.75 -10.85
CA GLU A 55 18.84 -5.59 -10.96
C GLU A 55 18.06 -5.37 -9.67
N THR A 56 17.62 -6.45 -9.01
CA THR A 56 16.93 -6.34 -7.70
C THR A 56 17.85 -5.70 -6.65
N TRP A 57 19.11 -6.07 -6.59
CA TRP A 57 20.04 -5.48 -5.62
C TRP A 57 20.39 -4.02 -5.94
N LYS A 58 20.46 -3.63 -7.22
CA LYS A 58 20.61 -2.22 -7.60
C LYS A 58 19.44 -1.38 -7.08
N LYS A 59 18.19 -1.86 -7.25
CA LYS A 59 16.98 -1.21 -6.73
C LYS A 59 16.93 -1.25 -5.20
N ALA A 60 17.28 -2.38 -4.61
CA ALA A 60 17.31 -2.56 -3.16
C ALA A 60 18.26 -1.56 -2.49
N ASP A 61 19.45 -1.34 -3.03
CA ASP A 61 20.40 -0.36 -2.46
C ASP A 61 19.84 1.07 -2.47
N ILE A 62 19.04 1.45 -3.46
CA ILE A 62 18.35 2.76 -3.50
C ILE A 62 17.32 2.84 -2.37
N LEU A 63 16.44 1.82 -2.24
CA LEU A 63 15.39 1.79 -1.22
C LEU A 63 15.96 1.66 0.20
N LEU A 64 17.03 0.90 0.37
CA LEU A 64 17.76 0.76 1.64
C LEU A 64 18.35 2.10 2.11
N ASN A 65 18.88 2.89 1.19
CA ASN A 65 19.38 4.24 1.50
C ASN A 65 18.21 5.18 1.84
N LEU A 66 17.12 5.16 1.05
CA LEU A 66 15.92 5.98 1.26
C LEU A 66 15.36 5.77 2.68
N PHE A 67 15.14 4.53 3.08
CA PHE A 67 14.59 4.17 4.39
C PHE A 67 15.64 4.05 5.51
N LYS A 68 16.90 4.38 5.24
CA LYS A 68 18.02 4.38 6.21
C LYS A 68 18.24 3.01 6.87
N LEU A 69 18.15 1.94 6.10
CA LEU A 69 18.32 0.55 6.56
C LEU A 69 19.54 -0.17 5.94
N LYS A 70 20.41 0.55 5.22
CA LYS A 70 21.56 -0.04 4.52
C LYS A 70 22.47 -0.88 5.43
N ASP A 71 22.76 -0.38 6.63
CA ASP A 71 23.64 -1.04 7.59
C ASP A 71 22.94 -2.19 8.35
N LYS A 72 21.66 -2.43 8.07
CA LYS A 72 20.84 -3.46 8.73
C LYS A 72 20.63 -4.72 7.90
N LYS A 73 21.21 -4.82 6.71
CA LYS A 73 20.97 -5.94 5.77
C LYS A 73 21.19 -7.33 6.39
N LYS A 74 22.24 -7.50 7.20
CA LYS A 74 22.61 -8.78 7.83
C LYS A 74 21.92 -9.05 9.17
N PHE A 75 21.01 -8.17 9.60
CA PHE A 75 20.29 -8.35 10.85
C PHE A 75 18.96 -9.06 10.63
N PHE A 76 18.55 -9.82 11.62
CA PHE A 76 17.25 -10.48 11.65
C PHE A 76 16.16 -9.47 12.04
N PRO A 77 15.05 -9.38 11.29
CA PRO A 77 13.95 -8.46 11.59
C PRO A 77 13.29 -8.69 12.95
N VAL A 78 13.46 -9.85 13.57
CA VAL A 78 12.97 -10.11 14.94
C VAL A 78 13.48 -9.07 15.95
N HIS A 79 14.68 -8.54 15.72
CA HIS A 79 15.29 -7.51 16.57
C HIS A 79 14.95 -6.07 16.17
N PHE A 80 14.12 -5.89 15.14
CA PHE A 80 13.75 -4.56 14.64
C PHE A 80 12.55 -3.99 15.39
N SER A 81 12.48 -2.66 15.49
CA SER A 81 11.26 -1.98 15.93
C SER A 81 10.12 -2.22 14.94
N LYS A 82 8.86 -1.97 15.36
CA LYS A 82 7.69 -2.10 14.46
C LYS A 82 7.88 -1.29 13.18
N GLY A 83 8.34 -0.03 13.28
CA GLY A 83 8.58 0.82 12.11
C GLY A 83 9.70 0.31 11.21
N MET A 84 10.78 -0.28 11.77
CA MET A 84 11.81 -0.92 10.94
C MET A 84 11.28 -2.15 10.21
N LYS A 85 10.48 -2.99 10.87
CA LYS A 85 9.81 -4.14 10.22
C LYS A 85 8.88 -3.69 9.08
N GLN A 86 8.14 -2.60 9.30
CA GLN A 86 7.29 -2.01 8.26
C GLN A 86 8.12 -1.55 7.06
N LYS A 87 9.25 -0.87 7.30
CA LYS A 87 10.17 -0.46 6.23
C LYS A 87 10.74 -1.66 5.45
N VAL A 88 11.05 -2.78 6.11
CA VAL A 88 11.48 -4.02 5.42
C VAL A 88 10.42 -4.51 4.46
N MET A 89 9.15 -4.59 4.91
CA MET A 89 8.04 -5.00 4.04
C MET A 89 7.83 -4.05 2.86
N ILE A 90 7.86 -2.74 3.12
CA ILE A 90 7.74 -1.72 2.07
C ILE A 90 8.84 -1.92 1.03
N ILE A 91 10.10 -2.06 1.45
CA ILE A 91 11.23 -2.27 0.53
C ILE A 91 10.98 -3.53 -0.31
N CYS A 92 10.69 -4.67 0.30
CA CYS A 92 10.41 -5.90 -0.44
C CYS A 92 9.25 -5.75 -1.44
N ALA A 93 8.15 -5.10 -1.04
CA ALA A 93 6.99 -4.89 -1.91
C ALA A 93 7.30 -3.99 -3.12
N PHE A 94 8.10 -2.94 -2.91
CA PHE A 94 8.43 -1.98 -3.96
C PHE A 94 9.58 -2.44 -4.90
N LEU A 95 10.29 -3.52 -4.56
CA LEU A 95 11.21 -4.20 -5.49
C LEU A 95 10.49 -4.89 -6.64
N VAL A 96 9.24 -5.31 -6.43
CA VAL A 96 8.48 -6.15 -7.37
C VAL A 96 7.99 -5.36 -8.60
N GLU A 97 7.68 -4.08 -8.45
CA GLU A 97 7.11 -3.20 -9.49
C GLU A 97 5.87 -3.81 -10.19
N PRO A 98 4.83 -4.19 -9.44
CA PRO A 98 3.64 -4.82 -9.99
C PRO A 98 2.74 -3.81 -10.73
N LYS A 99 1.64 -4.29 -11.34
CA LYS A 99 0.59 -3.44 -11.91
C LYS A 99 -0.35 -2.88 -10.83
N LEU A 100 -0.49 -3.59 -9.70
CA LEU A 100 -1.33 -3.18 -8.58
C LEU A 100 -0.59 -3.35 -7.26
N TYR A 101 -0.49 -2.27 -6.50
CA TYR A 101 -0.15 -2.31 -5.10
C TYR A 101 -1.44 -2.31 -4.27
N ILE A 102 -1.55 -3.24 -3.32
CA ILE A 102 -2.60 -3.24 -2.29
C ILE A 102 -1.90 -2.96 -0.97
N ILE A 103 -2.27 -1.88 -0.30
CA ILE A 103 -1.55 -1.39 0.88
C ILE A 103 -2.54 -1.11 1.99
N ASP A 104 -2.38 -1.81 3.11
CA ASP A 104 -3.25 -1.69 4.26
C ASP A 104 -2.57 -0.86 5.35
N GLU A 105 -3.15 0.31 5.69
CA GLU A 105 -2.66 1.25 6.71
C GLU A 105 -1.14 1.52 6.63
N PRO A 106 -0.60 1.99 5.49
CA PRO A 106 0.85 2.01 5.22
C PRO A 106 1.66 2.91 6.15
N PHE A 107 1.03 3.88 6.80
CA PHE A 107 1.72 4.91 7.58
C PHE A 107 1.90 4.52 9.05
N LEU A 108 1.27 3.43 9.49
CA LEU A 108 1.28 3.01 10.88
C LEU A 108 2.70 2.60 11.33
N GLY A 109 3.19 3.27 12.37
CA GLY A 109 4.51 2.99 12.96
C GLY A 109 5.70 3.58 12.21
N LEU A 110 5.48 4.32 11.10
CA LEU A 110 6.52 5.07 10.41
C LEU A 110 6.74 6.46 11.04
N ASP A 111 7.97 6.92 10.99
CA ASP A 111 8.31 8.30 11.30
C ASP A 111 7.89 9.25 10.14
N PRO A 112 7.72 10.58 10.40
CA PRO A 112 7.24 11.52 9.37
C PRO A 112 8.10 11.57 8.11
N ILE A 113 9.39 11.33 8.21
CA ILE A 113 10.31 11.31 7.06
C ILE A 113 10.00 10.08 6.21
N ALA A 114 9.90 8.90 6.83
CA ALA A 114 9.57 7.66 6.14
C ALA A 114 8.17 7.69 5.51
N ILE A 115 7.19 8.36 6.15
CA ILE A 115 5.86 8.58 5.55
C ILE A 115 6.00 9.39 4.26
N ASN A 116 6.72 10.50 4.29
CA ASN A 116 6.93 11.33 3.10
C ASN A 116 7.66 10.56 1.98
N ASP A 117 8.69 9.79 2.34
CA ASP A 117 9.45 8.97 1.39
C ASP A 117 8.56 7.89 0.75
N LEU A 118 7.69 7.25 1.54
CA LEU A 118 6.73 6.27 1.03
C LEU A 118 5.69 6.91 0.09
N ILE A 119 5.15 8.07 0.46
CA ILE A 119 4.19 8.81 -0.39
C ILE A 119 4.85 9.15 -1.74
N ASN A 120 6.07 9.68 -1.73
CA ASN A 120 6.79 10.00 -2.95
C ASN A 120 7.03 8.74 -3.81
N LEU A 121 7.38 7.62 -3.19
CA LEU A 121 7.57 6.35 -3.87
C LEU A 121 6.25 5.83 -4.49
N MET A 122 5.13 5.97 -3.78
CA MET A 122 3.80 5.62 -4.29
C MET A 122 3.41 6.50 -5.48
N CYS A 123 3.62 7.82 -5.38
CA CYS A 123 3.37 8.75 -6.49
C CYS A 123 4.22 8.40 -7.71
N ASP A 124 5.51 8.13 -7.53
CA ASP A 124 6.40 7.69 -8.62
C ASP A 124 5.87 6.43 -9.32
N ARG A 125 5.44 5.41 -8.56
CA ARG A 125 4.88 4.18 -9.13
C ARG A 125 3.58 4.41 -9.88
N ARG A 126 2.68 5.25 -9.35
CA ARG A 126 1.44 5.67 -10.03
C ARG A 126 1.76 6.38 -11.34
N ASP A 127 2.66 7.33 -11.32
CA ASP A 127 3.03 8.13 -12.49
C ASP A 127 3.72 7.27 -13.57
N ASN A 128 4.32 6.14 -13.18
CA ASN A 128 4.86 5.11 -14.07
C ASN A 128 3.82 4.01 -14.44
N GLY A 129 2.53 4.23 -14.15
CA GLY A 129 1.42 3.42 -14.66
C GLY A 129 1.00 2.25 -13.77
N ALA A 130 1.45 2.18 -12.52
CA ALA A 130 0.89 1.26 -11.53
C ALA A 130 -0.38 1.83 -10.90
N SER A 131 -1.31 0.95 -10.51
CA SER A 131 -2.45 1.31 -9.67
C SER A 131 -2.11 1.07 -8.20
N ILE A 132 -2.62 1.93 -7.32
CA ILE A 132 -2.44 1.78 -5.87
C ILE A 132 -3.83 1.79 -5.21
N LEU A 133 -4.15 0.69 -4.54
CA LEU A 133 -5.31 0.57 -3.67
C LEU A 133 -4.83 0.62 -2.22
N MET A 134 -5.21 1.67 -1.51
CA MET A 134 -4.76 1.89 -0.14
C MET A 134 -5.97 2.01 0.80
N SER A 135 -5.94 1.29 1.92
CA SER A 135 -6.81 1.59 3.06
C SER A 135 -6.09 2.56 4.01
N THR A 136 -6.82 3.50 4.57
CA THR A 136 -6.31 4.38 5.62
C THR A 136 -7.43 5.06 6.39
N HIS A 137 -7.17 5.36 7.66
CA HIS A 137 -8.01 6.23 8.50
C HIS A 137 -7.47 7.68 8.54
N ILE A 138 -6.36 7.99 7.85
CA ILE A 138 -5.78 9.34 7.78
C ILE A 138 -6.34 10.06 6.55
N LEU A 139 -7.58 10.56 6.68
CA LEU A 139 -8.36 11.10 5.56
C LEU A 139 -7.69 12.32 4.90
N ALA A 140 -7.03 13.17 5.67
CA ALA A 140 -6.29 14.33 5.12
C ALA A 140 -5.15 13.91 4.17
N THR A 141 -4.49 12.78 4.44
CA THR A 141 -3.46 12.24 3.53
C THR A 141 -4.11 11.63 2.29
N ALA A 142 -5.21 10.87 2.46
CA ALA A 142 -5.95 10.32 1.35
C ALA A 142 -6.46 11.45 0.42
N GLU A 143 -7.09 12.49 0.96
CA GLU A 143 -7.58 13.64 0.20
C GLU A 143 -6.51 14.28 -0.68
N LYS A 144 -5.29 14.39 -0.15
CA LYS A 144 -4.18 15.06 -0.84
C LYS A 144 -3.56 14.24 -1.97
N TYR A 145 -3.54 12.90 -1.85
CA TYR A 145 -2.73 12.05 -2.72
C TYR A 145 -3.51 11.00 -3.51
N CYS A 146 -4.79 10.77 -3.18
CA CYS A 146 -5.63 9.79 -3.87
C CYS A 146 -6.56 10.47 -4.88
N ASP A 147 -6.77 9.81 -6.02
CA ASP A 147 -7.64 10.31 -7.09
C ASP A 147 -9.12 9.97 -6.84
N ASN A 148 -9.39 8.81 -6.21
CA ASN A 148 -10.73 8.30 -5.94
C ASN A 148 -10.81 7.69 -4.54
N PHE A 149 -12.02 7.71 -3.98
CA PHE A 149 -12.32 7.26 -2.63
C PHE A 149 -13.47 6.25 -2.65
N ILE A 150 -13.36 5.24 -1.79
CA ILE A 150 -14.46 4.34 -1.44
C ILE A 150 -14.63 4.46 0.07
N ILE A 151 -15.75 5.02 0.51
CA ILE A 151 -16.09 5.13 1.93
C ILE A 151 -16.86 3.88 2.34
N ILE A 152 -16.33 3.15 3.32
CA ILE A 152 -16.93 1.93 3.86
C ILE A 152 -17.25 2.15 5.33
N HIS A 153 -18.48 1.81 5.74
CA HIS A 153 -18.91 1.84 7.13
C HIS A 153 -19.82 0.64 7.40
N GLU A 154 -19.62 -0.05 8.51
CA GLU A 154 -20.38 -1.25 8.90
C GLU A 154 -20.55 -2.30 7.77
N GLY A 155 -19.48 -2.49 6.99
CA GLY A 155 -19.47 -3.47 5.88
C GLY A 155 -20.24 -3.04 4.64
N LYS A 156 -20.72 -1.79 4.57
CA LYS A 156 -21.42 -1.22 3.42
C LYS A 156 -20.59 -0.13 2.76
N ILE A 157 -20.66 -0.05 1.43
CA ILE A 157 -20.11 1.09 0.69
C ILE A 157 -21.11 2.22 0.78
N LEU A 158 -20.72 3.33 1.43
CA LEU A 158 -21.55 4.53 1.58
C LEU A 158 -21.35 5.51 0.42
N ALA A 159 -20.15 5.57 -0.14
CA ALA A 159 -19.82 6.49 -1.23
C ALA A 159 -18.66 5.95 -2.08
N ASN A 160 -18.62 6.34 -3.37
CA ASN A 160 -17.56 5.98 -4.31
C ASN A 160 -17.36 7.06 -5.37
N GLY A 161 -16.18 7.64 -5.46
CA GLY A 161 -15.82 8.63 -6.48
C GLY A 161 -14.64 9.51 -6.07
N ASN A 162 -14.33 10.49 -6.91
CA ASN A 162 -13.38 11.54 -6.55
C ASN A 162 -14.04 12.56 -5.61
N LEU A 163 -13.25 13.42 -4.98
CA LEU A 163 -13.75 14.38 -3.98
C LEU A 163 -14.85 15.31 -4.52
N GLU A 164 -14.71 15.80 -5.76
CA GLU A 164 -15.72 16.68 -6.37
C GLU A 164 -17.04 15.95 -6.60
N LYS A 165 -17.01 14.72 -7.05
CA LYS A 165 -18.21 13.88 -7.19
C LYS A 165 -18.90 13.69 -5.83
N LEU A 166 -18.14 13.40 -4.78
CA LEU A 166 -18.68 13.25 -3.43
C LEU A 166 -19.31 14.55 -2.91
N ARG A 167 -18.65 15.69 -3.12
CA ARG A 167 -19.19 17.01 -2.76
C ARG A 167 -20.54 17.31 -3.41
N VAL A 168 -20.68 16.96 -4.68
CA VAL A 168 -21.94 17.15 -5.44
C VAL A 168 -23.00 16.16 -4.95
N GLU A 169 -22.66 14.87 -4.84
CA GLU A 169 -23.58 13.80 -4.45
C GLU A 169 -24.21 14.03 -3.07
N PHE A 170 -23.42 14.53 -2.12
CA PHE A 170 -23.88 14.78 -0.75
C PHE A 170 -24.28 16.26 -0.49
N ASN A 171 -24.29 17.10 -1.53
CA ASN A 171 -24.62 18.53 -1.44
C ASN A 171 -23.78 19.27 -0.39
N MET A 172 -22.46 19.02 -0.38
CA MET A 172 -21.48 19.58 0.55
C MET A 172 -20.35 20.32 -0.20
N PRO A 173 -20.65 21.45 -0.86
CA PRO A 173 -19.67 22.17 -1.67
C PRO A 173 -18.52 22.68 -0.79
N GLY A 174 -17.28 22.41 -1.21
CA GLY A 174 -16.07 22.82 -0.50
C GLY A 174 -15.71 21.96 0.73
N ALA A 175 -16.51 20.95 1.08
CA ALA A 175 -16.22 20.07 2.21
C ALA A 175 -14.95 19.25 1.98
N THR A 176 -14.24 18.98 3.07
CA THR A 176 -13.12 18.03 3.10
C THR A 176 -13.62 16.60 3.09
N LEU A 177 -12.74 15.64 2.81
CA LEU A 177 -13.05 14.22 2.89
C LEU A 177 -13.47 13.81 4.33
N ASP A 178 -12.84 14.41 5.35
CA ASP A 178 -13.21 14.22 6.77
C ASP A 178 -14.66 14.65 7.04
N GLU A 179 -15.05 15.84 6.58
CA GLU A 179 -16.40 16.35 6.79
C GLU A 179 -17.46 15.48 6.10
N ILE A 180 -17.16 15.02 4.88
CA ILE A 180 -18.04 14.10 4.16
C ILE A 180 -18.14 12.78 4.93
N TYR A 181 -17.02 12.19 5.36
CA TYR A 181 -16.99 10.95 6.11
C TYR A 181 -17.83 11.04 7.39
N ILE A 182 -17.61 12.08 8.20
CA ILE A 182 -18.37 12.32 9.44
C ILE A 182 -19.88 12.44 9.13
N SER A 183 -20.25 13.22 8.13
CA SER A 183 -21.66 13.38 7.74
C SER A 183 -22.33 12.07 7.36
N LEU A 184 -21.61 11.17 6.68
CA LEU A 184 -22.16 9.89 6.24
C LEU A 184 -22.27 8.87 7.38
N THR A 185 -21.30 8.86 8.30
CA THR A 185 -21.27 7.89 9.39
C THR A 185 -22.14 8.28 10.58
N THR A 186 -22.43 9.58 10.79
CA THR A 186 -23.32 10.04 11.86
C THR A 186 -24.80 9.99 11.47
N ARG A 187 -25.15 10.19 10.21
CA ARG A 187 -26.56 10.07 9.73
C ARG A 187 -27.13 8.66 9.86
N GLY A 188 -26.30 7.62 9.90
CA GLY A 188 -26.74 6.24 10.06
C GLY A 188 -27.08 5.83 11.50
N GLN A 189 -26.94 6.72 12.49
CA GLN A 189 -27.24 6.44 13.89
C GLN A 189 -28.64 6.94 14.33
N ASP A 190 -29.33 7.67 13.48
CA ASP A 190 -30.66 8.25 13.77
C ASP A 190 -31.82 7.49 13.10
N GLU A 191 -31.58 6.34 12.49
CA GLU A 191 -32.56 5.38 12.00
C GLU A 191 -32.51 4.05 12.77
#